data_6a1476e7371a13010eb4564fb0716ae7
#
_entry.id   6a1476e7371a13010eb4564fb0716ae7
#
_cell.length_a   1.000
_cell.length_b   1.000
_cell.length_c   1.000
_cell.angle_alpha   90.00
_cell.angle_beta   90.00
_cell.angle_gamma   90.00
#
_symmetry.space_group_name_H-M   'P 1'
#
loop_
_entity.id
_entity.type
_entity.pdbx_description
1 polymer ?
#
loop_
_entity_poly.entity_id
_entity_poly.type
_entity_poly.pdbx_seq_one_letter_code
_entity_poly.pdbx_strand_id
1 'polypeptide(L)'
;MKYRIAEHKDLEEILKIKNEVKKRIIEENLPIWLNGYPIDEMILEDIEKGCGRVIEEDGIVAYACFHPASEEYPPQTFKKENLQSFGRVMVKNGFVGKHYGSFLVKAMIEEAKAMGVDGLGILADACNTKAVRLYEKYGFKKEGSNQFPYAYLDIYGLYF
;
A
#
# COMPACT_ATOMS: atom_id res chain seq x y z
N MET A 1 3.78 16.28 10.71
CA MET A 1 3.44 15.13 9.86
C MET A 1 3.82 15.46 8.41
N LYS A 2 4.70 14.67 7.83
CA LYS A 2 5.24 14.93 6.49
C LYS A 2 5.17 13.67 5.63
N TYR A 3 4.58 13.79 4.45
CA TYR A 3 4.57 12.76 3.41
C TYR A 3 5.74 13.02 2.46
N ARG A 4 6.54 12.01 2.20
CA ARG A 4 7.69 12.11 1.28
C ARG A 4 8.10 10.75 0.69
N ILE A 5 8.98 10.81 -0.30
CA ILE A 5 9.61 9.62 -0.86
C ILE A 5 10.58 9.04 0.17
N ALA A 6 10.57 7.71 0.31
CA ALA A 6 11.50 7.01 1.19
C ALA A 6 12.92 7.05 0.62
N GLU A 7 13.90 7.19 1.50
CA GLU A 7 15.32 7.22 1.17
C GLU A 7 16.04 6.03 1.82
N HIS A 8 17.25 5.73 1.37
CA HIS A 8 18.06 4.63 1.93
C HIS A 8 18.23 4.73 3.44
N LYS A 9 18.37 5.93 3.97
CA LYS A 9 18.49 6.15 5.42
C LYS A 9 17.28 5.69 6.22
N ASP A 10 16.13 5.52 5.55
CA ASP A 10 14.87 5.12 6.20
C ASP A 10 14.70 3.61 6.28
N LEU A 11 15.53 2.84 5.57
CA LEU A 11 15.35 1.40 5.40
C LEU A 11 15.23 0.67 6.74
N GLU A 12 16.13 0.94 7.67
CA GLU A 12 16.14 0.26 8.98
C GLU A 12 14.85 0.49 9.76
N GLU A 13 14.36 1.73 9.80
CA GLU A 13 13.09 2.04 10.47
C GLU A 13 11.91 1.38 9.77
N ILE A 14 11.90 1.38 8.44
CA ILE A 14 10.81 0.73 7.66
C ILE A 14 10.79 -0.77 7.92
N LEU A 15 11.95 -1.42 7.96
CA LEU A 15 12.04 -2.86 8.24
C LEU A 15 11.54 -3.20 9.65
N LYS A 16 11.80 -2.34 10.63
CA LYS A 16 11.24 -2.50 11.98
C LYS A 16 9.72 -2.45 11.96
N ILE A 17 9.17 -1.47 11.26
CA ILE A 17 7.70 -1.34 11.11
C ILE A 17 7.14 -2.57 10.42
N LYS A 18 7.79 -3.05 9.36
CA LYS A 18 7.38 -4.27 8.67
C LYS A 18 7.28 -5.46 9.63
N ASN A 19 8.28 -5.65 10.46
CA ASN A 19 8.30 -6.75 11.42
C ASN A 19 7.22 -6.61 12.49
N GLU A 20 6.95 -5.40 12.95
CA GLU A 20 5.83 -5.11 13.86
C GLU A 20 4.48 -5.45 13.24
N VAL A 21 4.28 -5.08 11.98
CA VAL A 21 3.03 -5.34 11.24
C VAL A 21 2.85 -6.84 11.02
N LYS A 22 3.90 -7.55 10.62
CA LYS A 22 3.84 -9.01 10.42
C LYS A 22 3.47 -9.73 11.71
N LYS A 23 4.05 -9.33 12.82
CA LYS A 23 3.73 -9.89 14.14
C LYS A 23 2.27 -9.64 14.51
N ARG A 24 1.78 -8.42 14.27
CA ARG A 24 0.39 -8.04 14.55
C ARG A 24 -0.61 -8.84 13.70
N ILE A 25 -0.29 -9.05 12.42
CA ILE A 25 -1.09 -9.88 11.51
C ILE A 25 -1.23 -11.31 12.04
N ILE A 26 -0.13 -11.89 12.51
CA ILE A 26 -0.13 -13.24 13.10
C ILE A 26 -0.97 -13.27 14.37
N GLU A 27 -0.80 -12.28 15.26
CA GLU A 27 -1.56 -12.19 16.51
C GLU A 27 -3.06 -12.04 16.28
N GLU A 28 -3.46 -11.34 15.19
CA GLU A 28 -4.86 -11.17 14.81
C GLU A 28 -5.42 -12.32 13.97
N ASN A 29 -4.61 -13.35 13.69
CA ASN A 29 -4.98 -14.51 12.87
C ASN A 29 -5.48 -14.14 11.48
N LEU A 30 -4.92 -13.10 10.87
CA LEU A 30 -5.27 -12.70 9.52
C LEU A 30 -4.45 -13.51 8.50
N PRO A 31 -5.10 -14.20 7.54
CA PRO A 31 -4.38 -14.97 6.51
C PRO A 31 -3.91 -14.08 5.36
N ILE A 32 -3.15 -13.06 5.67
CA ILE A 32 -2.57 -12.10 4.71
C ILE A 32 -1.06 -12.06 4.90
N TRP A 33 -0.34 -11.53 3.92
CA TRP A 33 1.13 -11.45 3.93
C TRP A 33 1.78 -12.79 4.21
N LEU A 34 1.35 -13.80 3.46
CA LEU A 34 1.82 -15.19 3.63
C LEU A 34 3.18 -15.41 2.95
N ASN A 35 3.81 -16.53 3.28
CA ASN A 35 5.05 -16.99 2.64
C ASN A 35 6.22 -16.01 2.76
N GLY A 36 6.32 -15.33 3.91
CA GLY A 36 7.40 -14.38 4.17
C GLY A 36 7.22 -12.99 3.55
N TYR A 37 6.15 -12.78 2.80
CA TYR A 37 5.86 -11.49 2.17
C TYR A 37 5.52 -10.41 3.20
N PRO A 38 5.98 -9.15 3.03
CA PRO A 38 7.03 -8.76 2.10
C PRO A 38 8.42 -9.08 2.68
N ILE A 39 9.35 -9.50 1.84
CA ILE A 39 10.73 -9.73 2.25
C ILE A 39 11.50 -8.40 2.28
N ASP A 40 12.62 -8.38 3.01
CA ASP A 40 13.43 -7.18 3.17
C ASP A 40 13.89 -6.60 1.83
N GLU A 41 14.25 -7.48 0.89
CA GLU A 41 14.72 -7.10 -0.44
C GLU A 41 13.67 -6.35 -1.25
N MET A 42 12.39 -6.62 -1.04
CA MET A 42 11.30 -5.89 -1.69
C MET A 42 11.26 -4.44 -1.24
N ILE A 43 11.45 -4.22 0.06
CA ILE A 43 11.47 -2.86 0.61
C ILE A 43 12.69 -2.09 0.08
N LEU A 44 13.84 -2.73 0.05
CA LEU A 44 15.05 -2.13 -0.53
C LEU A 44 14.83 -1.76 -2.00
N GLU A 45 14.24 -2.66 -2.78
CA GLU A 45 13.94 -2.42 -4.18
C GLU A 45 12.95 -1.27 -4.36
N ASP A 46 11.90 -1.20 -3.52
CA ASP A 46 10.96 -0.07 -3.54
C ASP A 46 11.70 1.26 -3.37
N ILE A 47 12.63 1.32 -2.42
CA ILE A 47 13.44 2.52 -2.16
C ILE A 47 14.32 2.85 -3.37
N GLU A 48 15.03 1.87 -3.91
CA GLU A 48 15.92 2.06 -5.05
C GLU A 48 15.19 2.53 -6.30
N LYS A 49 13.96 2.07 -6.51
CA LYS A 49 13.12 2.50 -7.63
C LYS A 49 12.38 3.82 -7.39
N GLY A 50 12.52 4.41 -6.20
CA GLY A 50 11.79 5.63 -5.85
C GLY A 50 10.30 5.39 -5.60
N CYS A 51 9.89 4.15 -5.34
CA CYS A 51 8.49 3.78 -5.13
C CYS A 51 8.06 3.83 -3.67
N GLY A 52 8.98 3.85 -2.72
CA GLY A 52 8.63 3.94 -1.30
C GLY A 52 8.06 5.31 -0.95
N ARG A 53 7.02 5.31 -0.13
CA ARG A 53 6.41 6.53 0.44
C ARG A 53 6.32 6.38 1.95
N VAL A 54 6.65 7.44 2.67
CA VAL A 54 6.64 7.42 4.13
C VAL A 54 5.89 8.63 4.68
N ILE A 55 5.33 8.43 5.85
CA ILE A 55 4.88 9.52 6.72
C ILE A 55 5.93 9.65 7.83
N GLU A 56 6.48 10.84 7.96
CA GLU A 56 7.46 11.17 8.99
C GLU A 56 6.83 12.10 10.03
N GLU A 57 6.93 11.73 11.29
CA GLU A 57 6.52 12.53 12.42
C GLU A 57 7.39 12.12 13.62
N ASP A 58 8.52 12.81 13.78
CA ASP A 58 9.56 12.42 14.75
C ASP A 58 9.98 10.96 14.52
N GLY A 59 10.45 10.67 13.31
CA GLY A 59 10.76 9.34 12.81
C GLY A 59 9.68 8.83 11.84
N ILE A 60 9.92 7.68 11.23
CA ILE A 60 8.99 7.07 10.27
C ILE A 60 7.86 6.40 11.05
N VAL A 61 6.62 6.73 10.69
CA VAL A 61 5.42 6.18 11.34
C VAL A 61 4.53 5.37 10.41
N ALA A 62 4.69 5.54 9.09
CA ALA A 62 3.93 4.77 8.10
C ALA A 62 4.71 4.63 6.80
N TYR A 63 4.39 3.60 6.05
CA TYR A 63 5.04 3.29 4.77
C TYR A 63 4.04 2.68 3.80
N ALA A 64 4.24 2.94 2.51
CA ALA A 64 3.60 2.22 1.43
C ALA A 64 4.51 2.20 0.20
N CYS A 65 4.28 1.24 -0.69
CA CYS A 65 4.85 1.25 -2.03
C CYS A 65 3.84 1.91 -2.99
N PHE A 66 4.28 2.84 -3.80
CA PHE A 66 3.46 3.59 -4.77
C PHE A 66 4.17 3.50 -6.13
N HIS A 67 3.49 2.93 -7.12
CA HIS A 67 4.11 2.58 -8.40
C HIS A 67 3.08 2.60 -9.53
N PRO A 68 3.52 2.66 -10.82
CA PRO A 68 2.60 2.45 -11.93
C PRO A 68 1.96 1.06 -11.86
N ALA A 69 0.65 0.97 -12.04
CA ALA A 69 -0.05 -0.32 -11.97
C ALA A 69 0.47 -1.31 -13.04
N SER A 70 0.85 -0.80 -14.21
CA SER A 70 1.36 -1.61 -15.32
C SER A 70 2.67 -2.32 -15.05
N GLU A 71 3.44 -1.88 -14.06
CA GLU A 71 4.71 -2.53 -13.70
C GLU A 71 4.49 -3.84 -12.95
N GLU A 72 3.35 -4.01 -12.30
CA GLU A 72 3.09 -5.18 -11.45
C GLU A 72 1.93 -6.03 -11.93
N TYR A 73 0.96 -5.44 -12.63
CA TYR A 73 -0.26 -6.13 -13.01
C TYR A 73 -0.44 -6.22 -14.51
N PRO A 74 -0.95 -7.38 -15.01
CA PRO A 74 -1.24 -7.55 -16.44
C PRO A 74 -2.21 -6.49 -16.96
N PRO A 75 -2.16 -6.16 -18.26
CA PRO A 75 -3.22 -5.38 -18.90
C PRO A 75 -4.59 -6.00 -18.60
N GLN A 76 -5.62 -5.18 -18.50
CA GLN A 76 -6.99 -5.61 -18.22
C GLN A 76 -7.26 -6.06 -16.79
N THR A 77 -6.28 -6.01 -15.88
CA THR A 77 -6.54 -6.20 -14.45
C THR A 77 -7.56 -5.18 -13.95
N PHE A 78 -7.42 -3.94 -14.40
CA PHE A 78 -8.31 -2.83 -14.04
C PHE A 78 -9.07 -2.34 -15.27
N LYS A 79 -10.12 -1.56 -15.04
CA LYS A 79 -10.97 -1.02 -16.12
C LYS A 79 -10.25 0.03 -16.99
N LYS A 80 -9.20 0.66 -16.49
CA LYS A 80 -8.38 1.62 -17.22
C LYS A 80 -6.90 1.22 -17.12
N GLU A 81 -6.06 1.77 -18.00
CA GLU A 81 -4.66 1.38 -18.09
C GLU A 81 -3.68 2.39 -17.46
N ASN A 82 -3.94 3.68 -17.61
CA ASN A 82 -3.03 4.72 -17.13
C ASN A 82 -3.26 5.00 -15.64
N LEU A 83 -2.89 4.03 -14.79
CA LEU A 83 -3.16 4.07 -13.35
C LEU A 83 -1.88 3.98 -12.54
N GLN A 84 -1.90 4.60 -11.36
CA GLN A 84 -0.98 4.27 -10.28
C GLN A 84 -1.60 3.17 -9.41
N SER A 85 -0.75 2.54 -8.62
CA SER A 85 -1.16 1.56 -7.62
C SER A 85 -0.38 1.80 -6.33
N PHE A 86 -0.86 1.24 -5.24
CA PHE A 86 -0.10 1.19 -3.99
C PHE A 86 -0.34 -0.13 -3.27
N GLY A 87 0.59 -0.49 -2.43
CA GLY A 87 0.50 -1.70 -1.62
C GLY A 87 1.48 -1.64 -0.46
N ARG A 88 1.59 -2.74 0.26
CA ARG A 88 2.48 -2.84 1.42
C ARG A 88 2.27 -1.70 2.42
N VAL A 89 1.00 -1.33 2.65
CA VAL A 89 0.65 -0.25 3.59
C VAL A 89 0.91 -0.72 5.01
N MET A 90 1.73 0.02 5.74
CA MET A 90 2.15 -0.30 7.10
C MET A 90 2.06 0.92 8.00
N VAL A 91 1.62 0.70 9.23
CA VAL A 91 1.59 1.75 10.27
C VAL A 91 2.31 1.23 11.50
N LYS A 92 3.21 2.03 12.05
CA LYS A 92 4.00 1.71 13.24
C LYS A 92 3.10 1.45 14.45
N ASN A 93 3.48 0.48 15.31
CA ASN A 93 2.82 0.27 16.59
C ASN A 93 2.78 1.57 17.39
N GLY A 94 1.67 1.80 18.07
CA GLY A 94 1.43 3.07 18.79
C GLY A 94 0.80 4.16 17.93
N PHE A 95 0.82 4.01 16.61
CA PHE A 95 0.23 4.97 15.67
C PHE A 95 -0.99 4.41 14.94
N VAL A 96 -1.32 3.14 15.16
CA VAL A 96 -2.50 2.48 14.60
C VAL A 96 -3.77 3.08 15.20
N GLY A 97 -4.80 3.29 14.38
CA GLY A 97 -6.06 3.87 14.82
C GLY A 97 -6.04 5.40 15.00
N LYS A 98 -4.96 6.05 14.58
CA LYS A 98 -4.77 7.50 14.70
C LYS A 98 -4.75 8.22 13.35
N HIS A 99 -5.37 7.62 12.34
CA HIS A 99 -5.54 8.17 10.99
C HIS A 99 -4.28 8.30 10.13
N TYR A 100 -3.15 7.69 10.52
CA TYR A 100 -1.92 7.75 9.70
C TYR A 100 -2.06 6.98 8.39
N GLY A 101 -2.70 5.81 8.41
CA GLY A 101 -2.99 5.06 7.19
C GLY A 101 -3.90 5.85 6.24
N SER A 102 -4.92 6.51 6.81
CA SER A 102 -5.82 7.37 6.06
C SER A 102 -5.08 8.56 5.42
N PHE A 103 -4.22 9.21 6.18
CA PHE A 103 -3.39 10.30 5.67
C PHE A 103 -2.48 9.84 4.54
N LEU A 104 -1.85 8.68 4.69
CA LEU A 104 -0.97 8.11 3.67
C LEU A 104 -1.72 7.82 2.37
N VAL A 105 -2.88 7.17 2.45
CA VAL A 105 -3.71 6.87 1.28
C VAL A 105 -4.17 8.16 0.60
N LYS A 106 -4.65 9.12 1.36
CA LYS A 106 -5.06 10.42 0.82
C LYS A 106 -3.91 11.12 0.08
N ALA A 107 -2.72 11.11 0.67
CA ALA A 107 -1.54 11.72 0.06
C ALA A 107 -1.16 11.05 -1.25
N MET A 108 -1.24 9.72 -1.34
CA MET A 108 -0.98 9.00 -2.58
C MET A 108 -2.04 9.29 -3.66
N ILE A 109 -3.30 9.45 -3.27
CA ILE A 109 -4.36 9.87 -4.20
C ILE A 109 -4.05 11.26 -4.78
N GLU A 110 -3.68 12.20 -3.93
CA GLU A 110 -3.33 13.56 -4.39
C GLU A 110 -2.07 13.57 -5.27
N GLU A 111 -1.08 12.74 -4.94
CA GLU A 111 0.10 12.58 -5.80
C GLU A 111 -0.27 12.04 -7.17
N ALA A 112 -1.12 11.02 -7.23
CA ALA A 112 -1.60 10.45 -8.49
C ALA A 112 -2.34 11.49 -9.33
N LYS A 113 -3.20 12.29 -8.71
CA LYS A 113 -3.88 13.39 -9.41
C LYS A 113 -2.89 14.39 -10.01
N ALA A 114 -1.87 14.77 -9.25
CA ALA A 114 -0.84 15.69 -9.69
C ALA A 114 0.00 15.13 -10.85
N MET A 115 0.12 13.81 -10.95
CA MET A 115 0.82 13.14 -12.06
C MET A 115 0.01 13.14 -13.36
N GLY A 116 -1.28 13.44 -13.31
CA GLY A 116 -2.14 13.43 -14.49
C GLY A 116 -2.55 12.04 -14.96
N VAL A 117 -2.42 11.01 -14.13
CA VAL A 117 -2.91 9.67 -14.45
C VAL A 117 -4.43 9.59 -14.32
N ASP A 118 -5.03 8.52 -14.86
CA ASP A 118 -6.50 8.40 -14.90
C ASP A 118 -7.12 7.90 -13.59
N GLY A 119 -6.29 7.50 -12.64
CA GLY A 119 -6.76 7.03 -11.34
C GLY A 119 -5.78 6.09 -10.66
N LEU A 120 -6.32 5.30 -9.73
CA LEU A 120 -5.56 4.25 -9.03
C LEU A 120 -6.29 2.92 -9.13
N GLY A 121 -5.51 1.86 -9.32
CA GLY A 121 -5.99 0.48 -9.24
C GLY A 121 -5.21 -0.26 -8.18
N ILE A 122 -5.90 -0.92 -7.26
CA ILE A 122 -5.26 -1.62 -6.14
C ILE A 122 -5.89 -2.99 -5.91
N LEU A 123 -5.17 -3.84 -5.23
CA LEU A 123 -5.63 -5.16 -4.82
C LEU A 123 -5.73 -5.23 -3.30
N ALA A 124 -6.71 -5.95 -2.80
CA ALA A 124 -6.90 -6.13 -1.37
C ALA A 124 -7.46 -7.51 -1.04
N ASP A 125 -7.02 -8.06 0.09
CA ASP A 125 -7.64 -9.24 0.67
C ASP A 125 -9.00 -8.88 1.27
N ALA A 126 -10.03 -9.66 0.93
CA ALA A 126 -11.38 -9.44 1.47
C ALA A 126 -11.41 -9.52 3.01
N CYS A 127 -10.53 -10.33 3.61
CA CYS A 127 -10.44 -10.47 5.06
C CYS A 127 -9.76 -9.28 5.75
N ASN A 128 -9.07 -8.43 5.01
CA ASN A 128 -8.46 -7.21 5.55
C ASN A 128 -9.51 -6.10 5.59
N THR A 129 -10.47 -6.23 6.48
CA THR A 129 -11.66 -5.36 6.53
C THR A 129 -11.31 -3.91 6.85
N LYS A 130 -10.27 -3.66 7.65
CA LYS A 130 -9.84 -2.29 7.98
C LYS A 130 -9.32 -1.57 6.72
N ALA A 131 -8.51 -2.27 5.92
CA ALA A 131 -7.98 -1.72 4.67
C ALA A 131 -9.11 -1.46 3.67
N VAL A 132 -10.00 -2.43 3.49
CA VAL A 132 -11.14 -2.31 2.57
C VAL A 132 -12.01 -1.10 2.93
N ARG A 133 -12.35 -0.94 4.21
CA ARG A 133 -13.14 0.21 4.69
C ARG A 133 -12.44 1.54 4.40
N LEU A 134 -11.13 1.59 4.60
CA LEU A 134 -10.33 2.78 4.32
C LEU A 134 -10.38 3.14 2.83
N TYR A 135 -10.21 2.15 1.95
CA TYR A 135 -10.24 2.37 0.50
C TYR A 135 -11.63 2.82 0.05
N GLU A 136 -12.68 2.15 0.51
CA GLU A 136 -14.06 2.51 0.19
C GLU A 136 -14.40 3.93 0.68
N LYS A 137 -13.89 4.34 1.83
CA LYS A 137 -14.06 5.70 2.35
C LYS A 137 -13.52 6.76 1.38
N TYR A 138 -12.45 6.45 0.66
CA TYR A 138 -11.87 7.38 -0.33
C TYR A 138 -12.44 7.20 -1.74
N GLY A 139 -13.46 6.38 -1.90
CA GLY A 139 -14.17 6.25 -3.17
C GLY A 139 -13.72 5.10 -4.05
N PHE A 140 -12.79 4.26 -3.59
CA PHE A 140 -12.45 3.05 -4.31
C PHE A 140 -13.66 2.13 -4.39
N LYS A 141 -13.91 1.57 -5.57
CA LYS A 141 -15.02 0.63 -5.80
C LYS A 141 -14.49 -0.71 -6.27
N LYS A 142 -15.08 -1.77 -5.75
CA LYS A 142 -14.73 -3.13 -6.16
C LYS A 142 -15.16 -3.35 -7.60
N GLU A 143 -14.21 -3.83 -8.41
CA GLU A 143 -14.43 -4.15 -9.83
C GLU A 143 -14.58 -5.64 -10.07
N GLY A 144 -14.13 -6.47 -9.15
CA GLY A 144 -14.15 -7.92 -9.27
C GLY A 144 -13.14 -8.55 -8.34
N SER A 145 -12.82 -9.81 -8.62
CA SER A 145 -11.82 -10.59 -7.89
C SER A 145 -11.07 -11.47 -8.88
N ASN A 146 -9.84 -11.84 -8.55
CA ASN A 146 -9.06 -12.73 -9.39
C ASN A 146 -8.07 -13.55 -8.57
N GLN A 147 -7.69 -14.71 -9.11
CA GLN A 147 -6.60 -15.51 -8.57
C GLN A 147 -5.29 -15.01 -9.17
N PHE A 148 -4.46 -14.40 -8.33
CA PHE A 148 -3.10 -14.03 -8.69
C PHE A 148 -2.15 -15.16 -8.28
N PRO A 149 -0.90 -15.19 -8.79
CA PRO A 149 0.03 -16.28 -8.45
C PRO A 149 0.26 -16.47 -6.94
N TYR A 150 0.06 -15.43 -6.15
CA TYR A 150 0.36 -15.42 -4.71
C TYR A 150 -0.88 -15.39 -3.82
N ALA A 151 -2.07 -15.02 -4.35
CA ALA A 151 -3.30 -14.94 -3.54
C ALA A 151 -4.53 -14.70 -4.41
N TYR A 152 -5.71 -15.03 -3.86
CA TYR A 152 -6.99 -14.60 -4.42
C TYR A 152 -7.35 -13.25 -3.83
N LEU A 153 -7.46 -12.23 -4.67
CA LEU A 153 -7.60 -10.85 -4.22
C LEU A 153 -8.76 -10.13 -4.91
N ASP A 154 -9.36 -9.19 -4.18
CA ASP A 154 -10.35 -8.26 -4.71
C ASP A 154 -9.66 -7.10 -5.43
N ILE A 155 -10.27 -6.64 -6.51
CA ILE A 155 -9.76 -5.58 -7.36
C ILE A 155 -10.58 -4.32 -7.10
N TYR A 156 -9.90 -3.22 -6.82
CA TYR A 156 -10.52 -1.92 -6.56
C TYR A 156 -9.96 -0.86 -7.50
N GLY A 157 -10.83 0.04 -7.93
CA GLY A 157 -10.44 1.19 -8.76
C GLY A 157 -11.00 2.49 -8.24
N LEU A 158 -10.23 3.56 -8.41
CA LEU A 158 -10.63 4.94 -8.18
C LEU A 158 -10.22 5.75 -9.39
N TYR A 159 -11.18 6.30 -10.12
CA TYR A 159 -10.91 7.02 -11.37
C TYR A 159 -11.18 8.50 -11.21
N PHE A 160 -10.33 9.29 -11.83
CA PHE A 160 -10.39 10.75 -11.75
C PHE A 160 -11.20 11.37 -12.89
#